data_9d7eca49ab2ac45f696a0da1665c35d5
#
_entry.id   9d7eca49ab2ac45f696a0da1665c35d5
#
_cell.length_a   1.000
_cell.length_b   1.000
_cell.length_c   1.000
_cell.angle_alpha   90.00
_cell.angle_beta   90.00
_cell.angle_gamma   90.00
#
_symmetry.space_group_name_H-M   'P 1'
#
loop_
_entity.id
_entity.type
_entity.pdbx_description
1 polymer ?
#
loop_
_entity_poly.entity_id
_entity_poly.type
_entity_poly.pdbx_seq_one_letter_code
_entity_poly.pdbx_strand_id
1 'polypeptide(L)'
;MTIAYGSGVRQSKDHTIMITNARDPLDDLPDAVAAAAFRRLVRHLRHRHDAQNIELMGLAGFCRNCLADWIREAGFDGDKLAARELIHGMPQDEWKATRQTPATEEQLARMEASVAKNRVE
;
A
#
# COMPACT_ATOMS: atom_id res chain seq x y z
N MET A 1 8.40 -10.00 11.07
CA MET A 1 7.92 -8.99 11.09
C MET A 1 6.70 -8.81 10.66
N THR A 2 6.06 -8.38 10.90
CA THR A 2 4.92 -8.33 10.44
C THR A 2 4.55 -7.16 10.28
N ILE A 3 4.14 -6.69 9.85
CA ILE A 3 3.79 -5.64 9.63
C ILE A 3 2.69 -5.34 9.73
N ALA A 4 2.18 -5.24 10.14
CA ALA A 4 1.07 -5.06 10.17
C ALA A 4 0.72 -3.94 9.94
N TYR A 5 0.27 -3.62 9.54
CA TYR A 5 -0.12 -2.54 9.36
C TYR A 5 -1.24 -2.37 9.36
N GLY A 6 -1.70 -2.27 9.86
CA GLY A 6 -2.68 -2.02 9.97
C GLY A 6 -2.99 -1.55 10.63
N SER A 7 -2.91 -1.36 11.18
CA SER A 7 -3.23 -1.07 11.70
C SER A 7 -3.25 -0.61 12.12
N GLY A 8 -3.50 -0.43 12.43
CA GLY A 8 -3.69 -0.11 12.73
C GLY A 8 -3.48 0.12 13.30
N VAL A 9 -3.80 0.30 13.54
CA VAL A 9 -3.68 0.38 13.99
C VAL A 9 -3.39 0.36 14.67
N ARG A 10 -3.62 0.22 15.09
CA ARG A 10 -3.49 0.15 15.62
C ARG A 10 -3.54 -0.18 16.15
N GLN A 11 -3.60 -0.26 16.25
CA GLN A 11 -3.51 -0.66 16.70
C GLN A 11 -3.24 -1.10 17.24
N SER A 12 -3.16 -1.22 17.55
CA SER A 12 -2.86 -1.70 18.06
C SER A 12 -2.60 -2.14 18.80
N LYS A 13 -2.59 -2.33 19.18
CA LYS A 13 -2.23 -2.70 19.77
C LYS A 13 -2.19 -3.48 20.35
N ASP A 14 -2.18 -3.98 20.40
CA ASP A 14 -1.91 -4.79 20.77
C ASP A 14 -1.71 -5.81 20.73
N HIS A 15 -1.47 -6.34 20.57
CA HIS A 15 -1.18 -7.36 20.50
C HIS A 15 -0.72 -8.08 21.26
N THR A 16 -0.45 -8.63 21.56
CA THR A 16 -0.01 -9.34 22.10
C THR A 16 0.59 -9.80 22.80
N ILE A 17 0.96 -10.23 23.22
CA ILE A 17 1.44 -10.72 23.81
C ILE A 17 2.27 -11.07 24.18
N MET A 18 2.77 -11.36 24.31
CA MET A 18 3.52 -11.77 24.61
C MET A 18 4.42 -11.49 24.89
N ILE A 19 4.88 -11.82 24.89
CA ILE A 19 5.79 -11.74 25.26
C ILE A 19 6.61 -10.87 25.04
N THR A 20 6.91 -10.74 24.23
CA THR A 20 7.66 -9.86 24.06
C THR A 20 6.96 -8.78 23.89
N ASN A 21 6.88 -7.86 24.46
CA ASN A 21 6.17 -6.69 24.32
C ASN A 21 7.05 -5.60 23.85
N ALA A 22 8.06 -5.98 23.16
CA ALA A 22 8.97 -4.99 22.63
C ALA A 22 8.20 -4.12 21.65
N ARG A 23 8.31 -2.82 21.80
CA ARG A 23 7.69 -1.91 20.87
C ARG A 23 8.39 -2.01 19.54
N ASP A 24 7.64 -1.81 18.50
CA ASP A 24 8.21 -1.67 17.17
C ASP A 24 8.78 -0.25 17.09
N PRO A 25 10.08 -0.09 16.87
CA PRO A 25 10.67 1.25 16.74
C PRO A 25 10.01 2.13 15.69
N LEU A 26 9.34 1.52 14.72
CA LEU A 26 8.61 2.27 13.72
C LEU A 26 7.53 3.14 14.36
N ASP A 27 6.95 2.67 15.45
CA ASP A 27 5.91 3.41 16.16
C ASP A 27 6.43 4.67 16.83
N ASP A 28 7.74 4.75 17.02
CA ASP A 28 8.37 5.93 17.64
C ASP A 28 8.78 6.97 16.60
N LEU A 29 8.67 6.65 15.34
CA LEU A 29 9.00 7.61 14.29
C LEU A 29 7.99 8.74 14.35
N PRO A 30 8.42 10.01 14.44
CA PRO A 30 7.47 11.11 14.50
C PRO A 30 6.54 11.11 13.28
N ASP A 31 5.30 11.46 13.51
CA ASP A 31 4.29 11.44 12.44
C ASP A 31 4.70 12.29 11.25
N ALA A 32 5.28 13.45 11.49
CA ALA A 32 5.70 14.32 10.38
C ALA A 32 6.77 13.66 9.51
N VAL A 33 7.65 12.91 10.14
CA VAL A 33 8.72 12.20 9.42
C VAL A 33 8.12 11.04 8.62
N ALA A 34 7.23 10.29 9.24
CA ALA A 34 6.56 9.19 8.57
C ALA A 34 5.73 9.70 7.39
N ALA A 35 5.03 10.83 7.60
CA ALA A 35 4.22 11.42 6.54
C ALA A 35 5.08 11.88 5.37
N ALA A 36 6.23 12.50 5.65
CA ALA A 36 7.13 12.96 4.59
C ALA A 36 7.65 11.77 3.78
N ALA A 37 8.00 10.69 4.46
CA ALA A 37 8.51 9.50 3.78
C ALA A 37 7.41 8.86 2.93
N PHE A 38 6.19 8.81 3.43
CA PHE A 38 5.07 8.25 2.68
C PHE A 38 4.80 9.09 1.42
N ARG A 39 4.81 10.41 1.56
CA ARG A 39 4.60 11.28 0.41
C ARG A 39 5.68 11.11 -0.64
N ARG A 40 6.91 10.89 -0.19
CA ARG A 40 8.01 10.62 -1.11
C ARG A 40 7.80 9.30 -1.85
N LEU A 41 7.33 8.27 -1.16
CA LEU A 41 7.00 6.99 -1.80
C LEU A 41 5.95 7.20 -2.89
N VAL A 42 4.89 7.95 -2.57
CA VAL A 42 3.81 8.19 -3.52
C VAL A 42 4.33 8.93 -4.76
N ARG A 43 5.13 9.97 -4.54
CA ARG A 43 5.69 10.72 -5.67
C ARG A 43 6.63 9.87 -6.51
N HIS A 44 7.36 8.97 -5.87
CA HIS A 44 8.23 8.05 -6.59
C HIS A 44 7.40 7.12 -7.47
N LEU A 45 6.30 6.59 -6.95
CA LEU A 45 5.43 5.70 -7.72
C LEU A 45 4.73 6.45 -8.87
N ARG A 46 4.43 7.73 -8.67
CA ARG A 46 3.88 8.55 -9.77
C ARG A 46 4.92 8.71 -10.88
N HIS A 47 6.18 8.90 -10.51
CA HIS A 47 7.27 9.03 -11.45
C HIS A 47 7.51 7.70 -12.18
N ARG A 48 7.41 6.60 -11.46
CA ARG A 48 7.63 5.28 -12.04
C ARG A 48 6.31 4.65 -12.48
N HIS A 49 5.58 5.38 -13.30
CA HIS A 49 4.30 4.87 -13.81
C HIS A 49 4.47 3.67 -14.74
N ASP A 50 5.71 3.40 -15.18
CA ASP A 50 6.03 2.22 -15.95
C ASP A 50 5.86 0.94 -15.13
N ALA A 51 5.97 1.03 -13.81
CA ALA A 51 5.75 -0.13 -12.95
C ALA A 51 4.25 -0.33 -12.80
N GLN A 52 3.73 -1.38 -13.42
CA GLN A 52 2.31 -1.67 -13.41
C GLN A 52 1.84 -2.14 -12.05
N ASN A 53 0.60 -1.82 -11.71
CA ASN A 53 0.04 -2.27 -10.43
C ASN A 53 0.10 -3.78 -10.29
N ILE A 54 -0.17 -4.51 -11.38
CA ILE A 54 -0.12 -5.96 -11.32
C ILE A 54 1.30 -6.46 -11.04
N GLU A 55 2.31 -5.74 -11.52
CA GLU A 55 3.69 -6.10 -11.25
C GLU A 55 4.05 -5.87 -9.79
N LEU A 56 3.60 -4.76 -9.23
CA LEU A 56 3.81 -4.48 -7.82
C LEU A 56 3.14 -5.53 -6.95
N MET A 57 1.90 -5.90 -7.30
CA MET A 57 1.19 -6.95 -6.59
C MET A 57 1.96 -8.27 -6.67
N GLY A 58 2.51 -8.58 -7.83
CA GLY A 58 3.27 -9.82 -8.01
C GLY A 58 4.60 -9.82 -7.27
N LEU A 59 5.16 -8.64 -7.05
CA LEU A 59 6.46 -8.53 -6.39
C LEU A 59 6.32 -8.53 -4.87
N ALA A 60 5.41 -7.76 -4.35
CA ALA A 60 5.36 -7.53 -2.91
C ALA A 60 3.94 -7.58 -2.31
N GLY A 61 2.95 -7.93 -3.09
CA GLY A 61 1.61 -8.12 -2.55
C GLY A 61 0.84 -6.83 -2.28
N PHE A 62 1.31 -5.69 -2.79
CA PHE A 62 0.56 -4.44 -2.70
C PHE A 62 0.78 -3.64 -3.96
N CYS A 63 -0.09 -2.67 -4.19
CA CYS A 63 0.05 -1.79 -5.33
C CYS A 63 -0.48 -0.40 -4.96
N ARG A 64 -0.56 0.48 -5.94
CA ARG A 64 -1.05 1.84 -5.71
C ARG A 64 -2.45 1.87 -5.12
N ASN A 65 -3.29 0.95 -5.56
CA ASN A 65 -4.65 0.88 -5.03
C ASN A 65 -4.67 0.47 -3.56
N CYS A 66 -3.74 -0.37 -3.14
CA CYS A 66 -3.62 -0.74 -1.73
C CYS A 66 -3.20 0.46 -0.89
N LEU A 67 -2.28 1.27 -1.40
CA LEU A 67 -1.88 2.49 -0.69
C LEU A 67 -3.06 3.43 -0.53
N ALA A 68 -3.90 3.52 -1.57
CA ALA A 68 -5.11 4.34 -1.50
C ALA A 68 -6.06 3.82 -0.42
N ASP A 69 -6.20 2.50 -0.32
CA ASP A 69 -7.02 1.91 0.73
C ASP A 69 -6.45 2.21 2.11
N TRP A 70 -5.13 2.15 2.26
CA TRP A 70 -4.49 2.40 3.54
C TRP A 70 -4.67 3.85 4.01
N ILE A 71 -4.65 4.84 3.11
CA ILE A 71 -4.89 6.21 3.55
C ILE A 71 -6.35 6.40 3.97
N ARG A 72 -7.27 5.68 3.34
CA ARG A 72 -8.66 5.74 3.77
C ARG A 72 -8.84 5.09 5.14
N GLU A 73 -8.19 3.97 5.36
CA GLU A 73 -8.23 3.30 6.66
C GLU A 73 -7.61 4.17 7.75
N ALA A 74 -6.64 4.99 7.38
CA ALA A 74 -5.98 5.87 8.34
C ALA A 74 -6.77 7.14 8.63
N GLY A 75 -7.89 7.37 7.94
CA GLY A 75 -8.76 8.48 8.27
C GLY A 75 -9.04 9.49 7.19
N PHE A 76 -8.60 9.22 5.96
CA PHE A 76 -8.87 10.14 4.85
C PHE A 76 -10.38 10.23 4.60
N ASP A 77 -10.91 11.47 4.54
CA ASP A 77 -12.33 11.67 4.36
C ASP A 77 -12.85 11.44 2.97
N GLY A 78 -12.03 11.41 1.96
CA GLY A 78 -12.47 11.28 0.58
C GLY A 78 -12.90 9.86 0.27
N ASP A 79 -13.58 9.71 -0.86
CA ASP A 79 -14.03 8.39 -1.27
C ASP A 79 -12.88 7.63 -1.95
N LYS A 80 -13.20 6.43 -2.42
CA LYS A 80 -12.23 5.53 -3.02
C LYS A 80 -11.54 6.16 -4.23
N LEU A 81 -12.30 6.82 -5.09
CA LEU A 81 -11.73 7.42 -6.29
C LEU A 81 -10.82 8.59 -5.96
N ALA A 82 -11.21 9.40 -4.96
CA ALA A 82 -10.37 10.51 -4.53
C ALA A 82 -9.05 10.01 -3.96
N ALA A 83 -9.09 8.93 -3.18
CA ALA A 83 -7.88 8.36 -2.61
C ALA A 83 -6.97 7.83 -3.72
N ARG A 84 -7.54 7.16 -4.70
CA ARG A 84 -6.75 6.62 -5.80
C ARG A 84 -6.12 7.73 -6.65
N GLU A 85 -6.85 8.83 -6.82
CA GLU A 85 -6.30 9.96 -7.56
C GLU A 85 -5.06 10.53 -6.86
N LEU A 86 -5.07 10.59 -5.53
CA LEU A 86 -3.91 11.06 -4.79
C LEU A 86 -2.68 10.19 -5.07
N ILE A 87 -2.88 8.90 -5.11
CA ILE A 87 -1.74 7.98 -5.28
C ILE A 87 -1.26 7.96 -6.72
N HIS A 88 -2.19 7.91 -7.67
CA HIS A 88 -1.81 7.84 -9.08
C HIS A 88 -1.35 9.19 -9.65
N GLY A 89 -1.77 10.28 -9.02
CA GLY A 89 -1.43 11.62 -9.50
C GLY A 89 -2.34 12.10 -10.60
N MET A 90 -3.42 11.39 -10.89
CA MET A 90 -4.40 11.74 -11.90
C MET A 90 -5.63 10.88 -11.64
N PRO A 91 -6.79 11.22 -12.22
CA PRO A 91 -7.98 10.38 -12.08
C PRO A 91 -7.69 8.95 -12.53
N GLN A 92 -8.26 7.99 -11.82
CA GLN A 92 -7.98 6.59 -12.10
C GLN A 92 -8.30 6.19 -13.54
N ASP A 93 -9.39 6.72 -14.09
CA ASP A 93 -9.75 6.41 -15.46
C ASP A 93 -8.70 6.88 -16.46
N GLU A 94 -8.15 8.04 -16.21
CA GLU A 94 -7.09 8.57 -17.07
C GLU A 94 -5.83 7.72 -16.93
N TRP A 95 -5.49 7.32 -15.72
CA TRP A 95 -4.31 6.49 -15.49
C TRP A 95 -4.46 5.16 -16.22
N LYS A 96 -5.65 4.55 -16.14
CA LYS A 96 -5.91 3.28 -16.82
C LYS A 96 -5.79 3.45 -18.33
N ALA A 97 -6.32 4.56 -18.85
CA ALA A 97 -6.31 4.77 -20.29
C ALA A 97 -4.92 5.07 -20.85
N THR A 98 -4.08 5.75 -20.07
CA THR A 98 -2.81 6.25 -20.60
C THR A 98 -1.59 5.50 -20.07
N ARG A 99 -1.70 4.77 -18.95
CA ARG A 99 -0.55 4.15 -18.30
C ARG A 99 -0.67 2.64 -18.18
N GLN A 100 -1.90 2.15 -17.97
CA GLN A 100 -2.07 0.73 -17.70
C GLN A 100 -2.02 -0.09 -18.98
N THR A 101 -1.26 -1.18 -18.94
CA THR A 101 -1.19 -2.09 -20.07
C THR A 101 -1.94 -3.37 -19.70
N PRO A 102 -2.39 -4.15 -20.71
CA PRO A 102 -3.07 -5.42 -20.42
C PRO A 102 -2.13 -6.36 -19.66
N ALA A 103 -2.68 -7.06 -18.69
CA ALA A 103 -1.91 -8.02 -17.93
C ALA A 103 -1.69 -9.29 -18.73
N THR A 104 -0.51 -9.85 -18.64
CA THR A 104 -0.22 -11.14 -19.27
C THR A 104 -0.63 -12.25 -18.32
N GLU A 105 -0.76 -13.45 -18.86
CA GLU A 105 -1.08 -14.62 -18.02
C GLU A 105 -0.02 -14.84 -16.95
N GLU A 106 1.23 -14.59 -17.31
CA GLU A 106 2.33 -14.74 -16.37
C GLU A 106 2.23 -13.75 -15.24
N GLN A 107 1.88 -12.51 -15.55
CA GLN A 107 1.70 -11.48 -14.53
C GLN A 107 0.55 -11.83 -13.60
N LEU A 108 -0.55 -12.34 -14.15
CA LEU A 108 -1.70 -12.73 -13.35
C LEU A 108 -1.34 -13.88 -12.40
N ALA A 109 -0.62 -14.88 -12.91
CA ALA A 109 -0.22 -16.03 -12.08
C ALA A 109 0.71 -15.60 -10.96
N ARG A 110 1.64 -14.69 -11.26
CA ARG A 110 2.58 -14.19 -10.25
C ARG A 110 1.85 -13.39 -9.19
N MET A 111 0.87 -12.60 -9.61
CA MET A 111 0.07 -11.84 -8.67
C MET A 111 -0.70 -12.76 -7.74
N GLU A 112 -1.35 -13.79 -8.28
CA GLU A 112 -2.12 -14.71 -7.45
C GLU A 112 -1.25 -15.40 -6.42
N ALA A 113 -0.07 -15.86 -6.82
CA ALA A 113 0.84 -16.51 -5.90
C ALA A 113 1.33 -15.53 -4.82
N SER A 114 1.57 -14.29 -5.20
CA SER A 114 2.05 -13.28 -4.28
C SER A 114 0.97 -12.88 -3.27
N VAL A 115 -0.24 -12.66 -3.76
CA VAL A 115 -1.36 -12.25 -2.90
C VAL A 115 -1.68 -13.32 -1.87
N ALA A 116 -1.51 -14.61 -2.24
CA ALA A 116 -1.75 -15.69 -1.30
C ALA A 116 -0.83 -15.60 -0.08
N LYS A 117 0.36 -15.01 -0.26
CA LYS A 117 1.30 -14.86 0.85
C LYS A 117 0.87 -13.78 1.84
N ASN A 118 -0.06 -12.90 1.44
CA ASN A 118 -0.54 -11.87 2.34
C ASN A 118 -1.39 -12.44 3.47
N ARG A 119 -1.92 -13.66 3.28
CA ARG A 119 -2.71 -14.29 4.31
C ARG A 119 -1.80 -15.01 5.24
N VAL A 120 -1.16 -14.32 6.08
CA VAL A 120 -0.29 -14.95 6.89
C VAL A 120 -0.75 -15.28 8.16
N GLU A 121 -1.65 -14.83 8.67
CA GLU A 121 -2.01 -15.17 9.90
C GLU A 121 -2.88 -16.16 9.95
#